data_82537a3c94373d13bed66e65c95ab907
#
_entry.id   82537a3c94373d13bed66e65c95ab907
#
_cell.length_a   1.000
_cell.length_b   1.000
_cell.length_c   1.000
_cell.angle_alpha   90.00
_cell.angle_beta   90.00
_cell.angle_gamma   90.00
#
_symmetry.space_group_name_H-M   'P 1'
#
loop_
_entity.id
_entity.type
_entity.pdbx_description
1 polymer ?
#
loop_
_entity_poly.entity_id
_entity_poly.type
_entity_poly.pdbx_seq_one_letter_code
_entity_poly.pdbx_strand_id
1 'polypeptide(L)'
;AARAAKIVGLVRVPKTVTQDSALRYEQDLQREARHLLFKVVEPGEWYLVRWGGTRKGSGTFYTKPQLAIPTVMRTLRPLAFTQNGDGDWLPKKPRDIISIKVCDPACGSGSFLLAALRFLTDALYDSIQFHHCLDDWTGQSLDAIIWADDAPENLSAQQLPCRPDAEDFEPRLKALLRRYVVERCIYGVDLDPVAAELCRLALWIETLDRELPMTFLDH
;
A
#
# COMPACT_ATOMS: atom_id res chain seq x y z
N ALA A 1 18.98 -16.40 -26.91
CA ALA A 1 20.37 -16.73 -26.56
C ALA A 1 21.29 -16.70 -27.77
N ALA A 2 21.06 -17.49 -28.86
CA ALA A 2 21.94 -17.54 -30.05
C ALA A 2 22.16 -16.15 -30.70
N ARG A 3 21.11 -15.31 -30.82
CA ARG A 3 21.23 -13.94 -31.32
C ARG A 3 22.12 -13.06 -30.42
N ALA A 4 22.01 -13.23 -29.10
CA ALA A 4 22.85 -12.50 -28.15
C ALA A 4 24.32 -12.96 -28.23
N ALA A 5 24.57 -14.27 -28.30
CA ALA A 5 25.90 -14.83 -28.48
C ALA A 5 26.59 -14.31 -29.78
N LYS A 6 25.80 -14.14 -30.86
CA LYS A 6 26.27 -13.57 -32.13
C LYS A 6 26.61 -12.07 -31.98
N ILE A 7 25.75 -11.28 -31.31
CA ILE A 7 25.97 -9.84 -31.13
C ILE A 7 27.21 -9.57 -30.27
N VAL A 8 27.40 -10.37 -29.22
CA VAL A 8 28.56 -10.23 -28.31
C VAL A 8 29.85 -10.79 -28.90
N GLY A 9 29.76 -11.51 -30.03
CA GLY A 9 30.96 -12.03 -30.74
C GLY A 9 31.63 -13.21 -30.03
N LEU A 10 30.84 -14.03 -29.30
CA LEU A 10 31.37 -15.21 -28.59
C LEU A 10 31.94 -16.27 -29.52
N VAL A 11 31.49 -16.31 -30.77
CA VAL A 11 32.00 -17.23 -31.78
C VAL A 11 32.53 -16.40 -32.99
N ARG A 12 33.74 -16.69 -33.44
CA ARG A 12 34.33 -16.01 -34.59
C ARG A 12 33.62 -16.42 -35.88
N VAL A 13 33.22 -15.42 -36.65
CA VAL A 13 32.62 -15.61 -37.97
C VAL A 13 33.67 -16.21 -38.90
N PRO A 14 33.36 -17.32 -39.62
CA PRO A 14 34.33 -17.92 -40.55
C PRO A 14 34.66 -16.98 -41.70
N LYS A 15 35.97 -16.91 -42.06
CA LYS A 15 36.45 -16.04 -43.15
C LYS A 15 35.94 -16.49 -44.51
N THR A 16 35.67 -17.76 -44.70
CA THR A 16 35.17 -18.36 -45.95
C THR A 16 33.87 -19.13 -45.61
N VAL A 17 32.78 -18.76 -46.25
CA VAL A 17 31.46 -19.39 -46.03
C VAL A 17 31.34 -20.57 -46.98
N THR A 18 31.61 -21.76 -46.47
CA THR A 18 31.24 -23.04 -47.09
C THR A 18 30.10 -23.65 -46.29
N GLN A 19 29.37 -24.61 -46.86
CA GLN A 19 28.22 -25.25 -46.16
C GLN A 19 28.64 -25.88 -44.82
N ASP A 20 29.84 -26.51 -44.79
CA ASP A 20 30.45 -27.08 -43.61
C ASP A 20 30.86 -26.04 -42.56
N SER A 21 31.42 -24.92 -42.99
CA SER A 21 31.84 -23.85 -42.06
C SER A 21 30.65 -23.11 -41.46
N ALA A 22 29.58 -22.96 -42.23
CA ALA A 22 28.32 -22.37 -41.74
C ALA A 22 27.66 -23.28 -40.70
N LEU A 23 27.61 -24.60 -40.93
CA LEU A 23 27.03 -25.57 -39.99
C LEU A 23 27.83 -25.58 -38.67
N ARG A 24 29.16 -25.63 -38.74
CA ARG A 24 30.02 -25.57 -37.54
C ARG A 24 29.85 -24.29 -36.76
N TYR A 25 29.77 -23.14 -37.47
CA TYR A 25 29.50 -21.85 -36.81
C TYR A 25 28.18 -21.85 -36.06
N GLU A 26 27.13 -22.43 -36.63
CA GLU A 26 25.81 -22.49 -36.00
C GLU A 26 25.82 -23.42 -34.80
N GLN A 27 26.49 -24.56 -34.86
CA GLN A 27 26.66 -25.47 -33.74
C GLN A 27 27.46 -24.85 -32.59
N ASP A 28 28.56 -24.17 -32.89
CA ASP A 28 29.37 -23.46 -31.90
C ASP A 28 28.57 -22.32 -31.26
N LEU A 29 27.80 -21.58 -32.08
CA LEU A 29 26.93 -20.52 -31.60
C LEU A 29 25.85 -21.02 -30.64
N GLN A 30 25.23 -22.16 -30.94
CA GLN A 30 24.27 -22.81 -30.08
C GLN A 30 24.90 -23.34 -28.78
N ARG A 31 26.12 -23.89 -28.86
CA ARG A 31 26.86 -24.34 -27.67
C ARG A 31 27.15 -23.16 -26.73
N GLU A 32 27.74 -22.09 -27.26
CA GLU A 32 28.04 -20.89 -26.46
C GLU A 32 26.76 -20.17 -25.96
N ALA A 33 25.68 -20.20 -26.74
CA ALA A 33 24.39 -19.67 -26.33
C ALA A 33 23.81 -20.37 -25.10
N ARG A 34 24.09 -21.67 -24.91
CA ARG A 34 23.65 -22.41 -23.71
C ARG A 34 24.31 -21.89 -22.44
N HIS A 35 25.57 -21.44 -22.51
CA HIS A 35 26.27 -20.84 -21.37
C HIS A 35 25.71 -19.48 -20.96
N LEU A 36 24.99 -18.78 -21.85
CA LEU A 36 24.28 -17.54 -21.53
C LEU A 36 22.91 -17.78 -20.88
N LEU A 37 22.42 -19.03 -20.89
CA LEU A 37 21.15 -19.37 -20.28
C LEU A 37 21.34 -19.69 -18.79
N PHE A 38 20.84 -18.80 -17.94
CA PHE A 38 20.83 -19.04 -16.50
C PHE A 38 19.64 -19.91 -16.07
N LYS A 39 18.47 -19.66 -16.66
CA LYS A 39 17.23 -20.38 -16.38
C LYS A 39 16.33 -20.32 -17.62
N VAL A 40 15.67 -21.43 -17.92
CA VAL A 40 14.56 -21.47 -18.88
C VAL A 40 13.27 -21.60 -18.06
N VAL A 41 12.28 -20.79 -18.41
CA VAL A 41 10.95 -20.82 -17.79
C VAL A 41 9.98 -21.24 -18.88
N GLU A 42 9.26 -22.32 -18.65
CA GLU A 42 8.30 -22.88 -19.59
C GLU A 42 6.98 -22.08 -19.58
N PRO A 43 6.20 -22.13 -20.66
CA PRO A 43 4.88 -21.52 -20.68
C PRO A 43 3.99 -22.02 -19.53
N GLY A 44 3.45 -21.09 -18.73
CA GLY A 44 2.66 -21.40 -17.53
C GLY A 44 3.43 -21.39 -16.21
N GLU A 45 4.75 -21.27 -16.23
CA GLU A 45 5.56 -21.09 -15.03
C GLU A 45 5.72 -19.62 -14.66
N TRP A 46 5.81 -19.34 -13.36
CA TRP A 46 6.07 -17.99 -12.83
C TRP A 46 7.55 -17.81 -12.50
N TYR A 47 8.08 -16.60 -12.78
CA TYR A 47 9.43 -16.23 -12.39
C TYR A 47 9.54 -14.77 -12.01
N LEU A 48 10.44 -14.47 -11.07
CA LEU A 48 10.75 -13.12 -10.66
C LEU A 48 11.77 -12.48 -11.60
N VAL A 49 11.41 -11.33 -12.17
CA VAL A 49 12.29 -10.55 -13.05
C VAL A 49 12.90 -9.39 -12.27
N ARG A 50 14.22 -9.36 -12.19
CA ARG A 50 14.93 -8.25 -11.56
C ARG A 50 14.82 -6.93 -12.33
N TRP A 51 14.51 -7.01 -13.63
CA TRP A 51 14.46 -5.90 -14.58
C TRP A 51 13.24 -6.05 -15.48
N GLY A 52 12.11 -5.51 -15.05
CA GLY A 52 10.94 -5.39 -15.92
C GLY A 52 11.04 -4.10 -16.74
N GLY A 53 11.11 -4.21 -18.06
CA GLY A 53 11.09 -3.05 -18.95
C GLY A 53 9.82 -2.20 -18.86
N THR A 54 8.73 -2.80 -18.42
CA THR A 54 7.44 -2.16 -18.15
C THR A 54 7.49 -1.12 -17.03
N ARG A 55 8.29 -1.34 -15.96
CA ARG A 55 8.40 -0.42 -14.83
C ARG A 55 8.89 0.98 -15.23
N LYS A 56 9.81 1.09 -16.18
CA LYS A 56 10.26 2.39 -16.71
C LYS A 56 9.23 3.02 -17.64
N GLY A 57 8.45 2.21 -18.34
CA GLY A 57 7.40 2.67 -19.25
C GLY A 57 6.13 3.10 -18.53
N SER A 58 5.75 2.44 -17.43
CA SER A 58 4.56 2.77 -16.62
C SER A 58 4.81 3.86 -15.57
N GLY A 59 6.09 4.22 -15.31
CA GLY A 59 6.41 5.20 -14.27
C GLY A 59 6.15 4.73 -12.83
N THR A 60 5.92 3.45 -12.62
CA THR A 60 5.59 2.87 -11.31
C THR A 60 6.84 2.80 -10.42
N PHE A 61 7.01 3.77 -9.53
CA PHE A 61 8.11 3.84 -8.59
C PHE A 61 7.60 3.77 -7.15
N TYR A 62 8.24 2.95 -6.34
CA TYR A 62 7.99 2.91 -4.90
C TYR A 62 8.59 4.14 -4.23
N THR A 63 7.75 4.94 -3.59
CA THR A 63 8.21 6.07 -2.77
C THR A 63 8.66 5.56 -1.41
N LYS A 64 9.90 5.88 -1.04
CA LYS A 64 10.47 5.45 0.24
C LYS A 64 9.72 6.07 1.42
N PRO A 65 9.53 5.34 2.54
CA PRO A 65 8.82 5.84 3.73
C PRO A 65 9.41 7.16 4.27
N GLN A 66 10.73 7.35 4.15
CA GLN A 66 11.43 8.58 4.58
C GLN A 66 10.95 9.85 3.83
N LEU A 67 10.32 9.69 2.67
CA LEU A 67 9.70 10.79 1.92
C LEU A 67 8.19 10.81 2.11
N ALA A 68 7.53 9.66 2.04
CA ALA A 68 6.08 9.57 2.15
C ALA A 68 5.57 10.03 3.53
N ILE A 69 6.15 9.53 4.62
CA ILE A 69 5.69 9.84 5.98
C ILE A 69 5.77 11.34 6.30
N PRO A 70 6.90 12.05 6.13
CA PRO A 70 6.96 13.49 6.42
C PRO A 70 6.04 14.32 5.54
N THR A 71 5.84 13.92 4.28
CA THR A 71 4.94 14.60 3.36
C THR A 71 3.50 14.50 3.85
N VAL A 72 3.05 13.29 4.15
CA VAL A 72 1.71 13.04 4.69
C VAL A 72 1.49 13.78 6.01
N MET A 73 2.43 13.69 6.95
CA MET A 73 2.33 14.38 8.23
C MET A 73 2.18 15.90 8.07
N ARG A 74 2.97 16.53 7.19
CA ARG A 74 2.88 17.99 6.94
C ARG A 74 1.57 18.37 6.29
N THR A 75 1.02 17.52 5.44
CA THR A 75 -0.24 17.77 4.73
C THR A 75 -1.46 17.57 5.64
N LEU A 76 -1.49 16.47 6.40
CA LEU A 76 -2.68 16.08 7.17
C LEU A 76 -2.71 16.67 8.57
N ARG A 77 -1.57 17.02 9.16
CA ARG A 77 -1.53 17.59 10.52
C ARG A 77 -2.43 18.81 10.70
N PRO A 78 -2.40 19.86 9.84
CA PRO A 78 -3.28 21.02 9.99
C PRO A 78 -4.76 20.71 9.72
N LEU A 79 -5.05 19.58 9.08
CA LEU A 79 -6.42 19.13 8.85
C LEU A 79 -6.99 18.38 10.07
N ALA A 80 -6.18 17.53 10.70
CA ALA A 80 -6.57 16.70 11.85
C ALA A 80 -6.38 17.38 13.21
N PHE A 81 -5.52 18.40 13.29
CA PHE A 81 -5.19 19.11 14.51
C PHE A 81 -5.39 20.62 14.35
N THR A 82 -5.53 21.33 15.47
CA THR A 82 -5.54 22.79 15.54
C THR A 82 -4.38 23.22 16.44
N GLN A 83 -3.63 24.25 16.02
CA GLN A 83 -2.58 24.81 16.83
C GLN A 83 -3.17 25.79 17.85
N ASN A 84 -2.85 25.61 19.13
CA ASN A 84 -3.24 26.54 20.18
C ASN A 84 -2.31 27.78 20.20
N GLY A 85 -2.62 28.76 21.08
CA GLY A 85 -1.81 29.97 21.21
C GLY A 85 -0.37 29.75 21.69
N ASP A 86 -0.09 28.62 22.34
CA ASP A 86 1.21 28.21 22.86
C ASP A 86 2.05 27.43 21.83
N GLY A 87 1.45 27.13 20.68
CA GLY A 87 2.11 26.41 19.60
C GLY A 87 1.90 24.88 19.62
N ASP A 88 1.15 24.35 20.58
CA ASP A 88 0.84 22.92 20.67
C ASP A 88 -0.26 22.52 19.69
N TRP A 89 -0.18 21.29 19.22
CA TRP A 89 -1.16 20.72 18.30
C TRP A 89 -2.20 19.90 19.10
N LEU A 90 -3.43 20.37 19.12
CA LEU A 90 -4.57 19.70 19.76
C LEU A 90 -5.42 18.99 18.71
N PRO A 91 -5.82 17.72 18.95
CA PRO A 91 -6.64 16.99 17.99
C PRO A 91 -8.02 17.62 17.85
N LYS A 92 -8.50 17.71 16.61
CA LYS A 92 -9.89 18.11 16.32
C LYS A 92 -10.85 17.01 16.78
N LYS A 93 -12.15 17.29 16.75
CA LYS A 93 -13.17 16.30 17.10
C LYS A 93 -13.07 15.05 16.21
N PRO A 94 -13.41 13.87 16.71
CA PRO A 94 -13.33 12.61 15.94
C PRO A 94 -14.07 12.69 14.59
N ARG A 95 -15.25 13.30 14.54
CA ARG A 95 -16.03 13.52 13.32
C ARG A 95 -15.32 14.35 12.26
N ASP A 96 -14.56 15.37 12.68
CA ASP A 96 -13.83 16.25 11.76
C ASP A 96 -12.66 15.48 11.13
N ILE A 97 -11.99 14.63 11.90
CA ILE A 97 -10.89 13.80 11.41
C ILE A 97 -11.40 12.73 10.44
N ILE A 98 -12.47 12.02 10.74
CA ILE A 98 -13.02 10.98 9.86
C ILE A 98 -13.66 11.53 8.59
N SER A 99 -13.98 12.83 8.58
CA SER A 99 -14.49 13.53 7.40
C SER A 99 -13.38 13.87 6.39
N ILE A 100 -12.11 13.77 6.76
CA ILE A 100 -10.99 14.01 5.86
C ILE A 100 -10.98 12.93 4.76
N LYS A 101 -10.86 13.39 3.50
CA LYS A 101 -10.71 12.51 2.34
C LYS A 101 -9.30 12.66 1.76
N VAL A 102 -8.57 11.57 1.68
CA VAL A 102 -7.23 11.50 1.10
C VAL A 102 -7.32 10.72 -0.20
N CYS A 103 -6.99 11.37 -1.30
CA CYS A 103 -6.95 10.75 -2.62
C CYS A 103 -5.54 10.87 -3.21
N ASP A 104 -4.96 9.73 -3.57
CA ASP A 104 -3.73 9.67 -4.34
C ASP A 104 -4.05 9.27 -5.79
N PRO A 105 -3.96 10.18 -6.76
CA PRO A 105 -4.32 9.94 -8.15
C PRO A 105 -3.27 9.12 -8.93
N ALA A 106 -2.16 8.74 -8.30
CA ALA A 106 -1.09 7.92 -8.86
C ALA A 106 -0.51 7.03 -7.75
N CYS A 107 -1.40 6.24 -7.09
CA CYS A 107 -1.12 5.61 -5.80
C CYS A 107 -0.01 4.56 -5.83
N GLY A 108 0.34 4.03 -7.00
CA GLY A 108 1.35 2.98 -7.12
C GLY A 108 1.02 1.79 -6.22
N SER A 109 1.96 1.39 -5.39
CA SER A 109 1.78 0.35 -4.36
C SER A 109 1.26 0.87 -3.01
N GLY A 110 0.77 2.12 -2.95
CA GLY A 110 0.10 2.68 -1.79
C GLY A 110 0.98 3.32 -0.70
N SER A 111 2.22 3.71 -1.00
CA SER A 111 3.15 4.25 0.02
C SER A 111 2.61 5.46 0.77
N PHE A 112 2.00 6.42 0.05
CA PHE A 112 1.39 7.60 0.66
C PHE A 112 0.09 7.24 1.38
N LEU A 113 -0.74 6.37 0.80
CA LEU A 113 -2.02 5.96 1.38
C LEU A 113 -1.82 5.17 2.68
N LEU A 114 -0.82 4.28 2.74
CA LEU A 114 -0.43 3.58 3.97
C LEU A 114 0.03 4.56 5.06
N ALA A 115 0.83 5.55 4.69
CA ALA A 115 1.27 6.58 5.64
C ALA A 115 0.08 7.43 6.13
N ALA A 116 -0.87 7.77 5.24
CA ALA A 116 -2.09 8.49 5.57
C ALA A 116 -3.02 7.68 6.48
N LEU A 117 -3.21 6.39 6.19
CA LEU A 117 -3.99 5.47 7.02
C LEU A 117 -3.46 5.43 8.46
N ARG A 118 -2.15 5.23 8.63
CA ARG A 118 -1.51 5.20 9.95
C ARG A 118 -1.67 6.53 10.68
N PHE A 119 -1.36 7.64 10.01
CA PHE A 119 -1.48 8.97 10.59
C PHE A 119 -2.91 9.30 11.03
N LEU A 120 -3.93 9.05 10.19
CA LEU A 120 -5.32 9.32 10.54
C LEU A 120 -5.85 8.38 11.62
N THR A 121 -5.38 7.13 11.66
CA THR A 121 -5.72 6.19 12.74
C THR A 121 -5.24 6.71 14.09
N ASP A 122 -3.96 7.10 14.17
CA ASP A 122 -3.39 7.64 15.41
C ASP A 122 -4.06 8.97 15.80
N ALA A 123 -4.28 9.88 14.84
CA ALA A 123 -4.97 11.14 15.09
C ALA A 123 -6.41 10.95 15.58
N LEU A 124 -7.13 9.95 15.04
CA LEU A 124 -8.49 9.63 15.47
C LEU A 124 -8.51 9.02 16.86
N TYR A 125 -7.55 8.14 17.17
CA TYR A 125 -7.38 7.59 18.51
C TYR A 125 -7.08 8.70 19.53
N ASP A 126 -6.10 9.56 19.25
CA ASP A 126 -5.74 10.70 20.10
C ASP A 126 -6.94 11.63 20.33
N SER A 127 -7.76 11.84 19.29
CA SER A 127 -8.96 12.66 19.35
C SER A 127 -10.01 12.05 20.29
N ILE A 128 -10.27 10.75 20.19
CA ILE A 128 -11.22 10.03 21.07
C ILE A 128 -10.80 10.15 22.53
N GLN A 129 -9.50 10.02 22.80
CA GLN A 129 -8.94 10.17 24.15
C GLN A 129 -9.01 11.62 24.64
N PHE A 130 -8.55 12.58 23.82
CA PHE A 130 -8.50 13.99 24.19
C PHE A 130 -9.88 14.60 24.46
N HIS A 131 -10.89 14.19 23.71
CA HIS A 131 -12.26 14.65 23.87
C HIS A 131 -13.09 13.83 24.86
N HIS A 132 -12.45 12.90 25.60
CA HIS A 132 -13.11 12.10 26.64
C HIS A 132 -14.32 11.30 26.14
N CYS A 133 -14.29 10.86 24.87
CA CYS A 133 -15.45 10.23 24.22
C CYS A 133 -15.81 8.86 24.79
N LEU A 134 -14.97 8.28 25.66
CA LEU A 134 -15.15 6.96 26.27
C LEU A 134 -15.43 7.00 27.78
N ASP A 135 -15.37 8.18 28.42
CA ASP A 135 -15.49 8.29 29.88
C ASP A 135 -16.84 7.75 30.40
N ASP A 136 -17.92 8.04 29.68
CA ASP A 136 -19.30 7.60 30.02
C ASP A 136 -19.76 6.43 29.13
N TRP A 137 -18.83 5.58 28.65
CA TRP A 137 -19.18 4.50 27.75
C TRP A 137 -20.01 3.42 28.46
N THR A 138 -21.20 3.15 27.95
CA THR A 138 -22.17 2.16 28.47
C THR A 138 -22.59 1.13 27.42
N GLY A 139 -21.79 0.97 26.36
CA GLY A 139 -22.06 0.03 25.26
C GLY A 139 -22.42 0.68 23.95
N GLN A 140 -22.13 2.00 23.78
CA GLN A 140 -22.33 2.71 22.53
C GLN A 140 -21.44 2.13 21.43
N SER A 141 -21.93 2.17 20.18
CA SER A 141 -21.16 1.79 19.01
C SER A 141 -20.04 2.79 18.72
N LEU A 142 -19.03 2.37 17.93
CA LEU A 142 -17.96 3.24 17.47
C LEU A 142 -18.52 4.44 16.69
N ASP A 143 -19.55 4.23 15.88
CA ASP A 143 -20.19 5.31 15.12
C ASP A 143 -20.81 6.36 16.06
N ALA A 144 -21.47 5.95 17.12
CA ALA A 144 -22.03 6.89 18.10
C ALA A 144 -20.94 7.66 18.84
N ILE A 145 -19.78 7.04 19.12
CA ILE A 145 -18.62 7.69 19.76
C ILE A 145 -18.00 8.74 18.82
N ILE A 146 -17.86 8.42 17.53
CA ILE A 146 -17.19 9.29 16.56
C ILE A 146 -18.11 10.45 16.15
N TRP A 147 -19.37 10.17 15.84
CA TRP A 147 -20.30 11.13 15.25
C TRP A 147 -21.18 11.86 16.28
N ALA A 148 -21.34 11.31 17.47
CA ALA A 148 -22.26 11.80 18.48
C ALA A 148 -23.69 12.02 17.87
N ASP A 149 -24.24 13.23 18.00
CA ASP A 149 -25.59 13.55 17.51
C ASP A 149 -25.69 13.76 15.99
N ASP A 150 -24.57 13.81 15.29
CA ASP A 150 -24.48 14.09 13.84
C ASP A 150 -24.25 12.82 12.99
N ALA A 151 -24.64 11.65 13.50
CA ALA A 151 -24.39 10.37 12.81
C ALA A 151 -25.18 10.26 11.49
N PRO A 152 -24.52 9.93 10.35
CA PRO A 152 -25.21 9.64 9.10
C PRO A 152 -26.20 8.47 9.21
N GLU A 153 -27.33 8.53 8.50
CA GLU A 153 -28.42 7.55 8.61
C GLU A 153 -28.05 6.09 8.24
N ASN A 154 -26.95 5.88 7.51
CA ASN A 154 -26.54 4.59 6.95
C ASN A 154 -25.26 4.01 7.58
N LEU A 155 -24.97 4.30 8.84
CA LEU A 155 -23.81 3.72 9.52
C LEU A 155 -24.09 2.29 10.00
N SER A 156 -23.15 1.41 9.76
CA SER A 156 -23.12 0.09 10.41
C SER A 156 -22.79 0.28 11.88
N ALA A 157 -23.65 -0.20 12.79
CA ALA A 157 -23.42 -0.13 14.22
C ALA A 157 -22.24 -1.00 14.66
N GLN A 158 -21.01 -0.55 14.39
CA GLN A 158 -19.80 -1.28 14.72
C GLN A 158 -19.51 -1.17 16.21
N GLN A 159 -19.52 -2.29 16.92
CA GLN A 159 -19.28 -2.33 18.37
C GLN A 159 -17.79 -2.15 18.67
N LEU A 160 -17.47 -1.63 19.86
CA LEU A 160 -16.10 -1.65 20.35
C LEU A 160 -15.60 -3.10 20.50
N PRO A 161 -14.32 -3.36 20.26
CA PRO A 161 -13.74 -4.71 20.29
C PRO A 161 -13.68 -5.30 21.70
N CYS A 162 -13.61 -4.45 22.71
CA CYS A 162 -13.59 -4.78 24.14
C CYS A 162 -13.96 -3.54 24.97
N ARG A 163 -14.02 -3.70 26.29
CA ARG A 163 -14.30 -2.59 27.20
C ARG A 163 -13.10 -1.64 27.28
N PRO A 164 -13.32 -0.32 27.49
CA PRO A 164 -12.25 0.67 27.60
C PRO A 164 -11.24 0.44 28.74
N ASP A 165 -11.63 -0.33 29.77
CA ASP A 165 -10.80 -0.69 30.91
C ASP A 165 -9.93 -1.96 30.67
N ALA A 166 -10.05 -2.62 29.51
CA ALA A 166 -9.26 -3.80 29.19
C ALA A 166 -7.81 -3.44 28.88
N GLU A 167 -6.87 -4.29 29.34
CA GLU A 167 -5.41 -4.08 29.16
C GLU A 167 -4.98 -3.97 27.68
N ASP A 168 -5.69 -4.68 26.80
CA ASP A 168 -5.43 -4.70 25.35
C ASP A 168 -6.38 -3.78 24.53
N PHE A 169 -7.07 -2.84 25.19
CA PHE A 169 -8.05 -1.96 24.57
C PHE A 169 -7.43 -1.10 23.44
N GLU A 170 -6.30 -0.45 23.71
CA GLU A 170 -5.66 0.44 22.74
C GLU A 170 -5.32 -0.26 21.41
N PRO A 171 -4.56 -1.39 21.39
CA PRO A 171 -4.24 -2.07 20.15
C PRO A 171 -5.49 -2.58 19.40
N ARG A 172 -6.50 -3.06 20.11
CA ARG A 172 -7.75 -3.52 19.50
C ARG A 172 -8.58 -2.38 18.94
N LEU A 173 -8.69 -1.27 19.66
CA LEU A 173 -9.36 -0.08 19.15
C LEU A 173 -8.63 0.47 17.91
N LYS A 174 -7.31 0.58 17.93
CA LYS A 174 -6.54 1.02 16.79
C LYS A 174 -6.70 0.10 15.57
N ALA A 175 -6.81 -1.21 15.76
CA ALA A 175 -7.11 -2.14 14.67
C ALA A 175 -8.49 -1.88 14.05
N LEU A 176 -9.51 -1.64 14.89
CA LEU A 176 -10.84 -1.26 14.43
C LEU A 176 -10.84 0.09 13.71
N LEU A 177 -10.16 1.10 14.27
CA LEU A 177 -10.04 2.43 13.67
C LEU A 177 -9.34 2.41 12.32
N ARG A 178 -8.32 1.55 12.10
CA ARG A 178 -7.69 1.38 10.78
C ARG A 178 -8.71 1.00 9.71
N ARG A 179 -9.59 0.05 10.00
CA ARG A 179 -10.66 -0.35 9.07
C ARG A 179 -11.63 0.80 8.83
N TYR A 180 -12.01 1.46 9.89
CA TYR A 180 -12.92 2.59 9.83
C TYR A 180 -12.36 3.74 8.99
N VAL A 181 -11.07 4.05 9.14
CA VAL A 181 -10.36 5.08 8.37
C VAL A 181 -10.17 4.67 6.91
N VAL A 182 -9.74 3.43 6.63
CA VAL A 182 -9.51 3.01 5.23
C VAL A 182 -10.78 3.05 4.42
N GLU A 183 -11.91 2.62 4.98
CA GLU A 183 -13.22 2.63 4.31
C GLU A 183 -13.75 4.04 4.03
N ARG A 184 -13.43 5.02 4.88
CA ARG A 184 -14.04 6.36 4.80
C ARG A 184 -13.12 7.45 4.31
N CYS A 185 -11.82 7.31 4.52
CA CYS A 185 -10.85 8.40 4.29
C CYS A 185 -9.91 8.16 3.12
N ILE A 186 -9.64 6.91 2.74
CA ILE A 186 -8.54 6.56 1.84
C ILE A 186 -9.06 6.19 0.45
N TYR A 187 -8.57 6.89 -0.56
CA TYR A 187 -8.91 6.69 -1.97
C TYR A 187 -7.63 6.67 -2.81
N GLY A 188 -7.51 5.72 -3.73
CA GLY A 188 -6.37 5.59 -4.62
C GLY A 188 -6.79 5.31 -6.05
N VAL A 189 -6.08 5.92 -6.99
CA VAL A 189 -6.24 5.67 -8.43
C VAL A 189 -4.85 5.42 -9.02
N ASP A 190 -4.74 4.47 -9.93
CA ASP A 190 -3.54 4.27 -10.74
C ASP A 190 -3.90 3.82 -12.15
N LEU A 191 -3.06 4.19 -13.12
CA LEU A 191 -3.21 3.74 -14.51
C LEU A 191 -2.78 2.28 -14.69
N ASP A 192 -1.86 1.80 -13.85
CA ASP A 192 -1.42 0.41 -13.84
C ASP A 192 -2.32 -0.42 -12.91
N PRO A 193 -3.17 -1.32 -13.46
CA PRO A 193 -4.06 -2.13 -12.64
C PRO A 193 -3.33 -3.03 -11.65
N VAL A 194 -2.10 -3.47 -11.96
CA VAL A 194 -1.29 -4.28 -11.02
C VAL A 194 -0.83 -3.42 -9.84
N ALA A 195 -0.47 -2.15 -10.08
CA ALA A 195 -0.13 -1.22 -9.00
C ALA A 195 -1.32 -0.97 -8.09
N ALA A 196 -2.52 -0.73 -8.66
CA ALA A 196 -3.76 -0.56 -7.90
C ALA A 196 -4.08 -1.79 -7.03
N GLU A 197 -3.97 -3.01 -7.58
CA GLU A 197 -4.18 -4.25 -6.82
C GLU A 197 -3.14 -4.45 -5.71
N LEU A 198 -1.87 -4.07 -5.95
CA LEU A 198 -0.84 -4.10 -4.92
C LEU A 198 -1.13 -3.08 -3.80
N CYS A 199 -1.66 -1.90 -4.15
CA CYS A 199 -2.10 -0.91 -3.18
C CYS A 199 -3.25 -1.44 -2.32
N ARG A 200 -4.29 -2.03 -2.92
CA ARG A 200 -5.41 -2.67 -2.21
C ARG A 200 -4.92 -3.76 -1.27
N LEU A 201 -4.05 -4.65 -1.74
CA LEU A 201 -3.45 -5.70 -0.92
C LEU A 201 -2.66 -5.13 0.25
N ALA A 202 -1.87 -4.08 0.03
CA ALA A 202 -1.08 -3.44 1.08
C ALA A 202 -1.96 -2.80 2.16
N LEU A 203 -3.02 -2.09 1.76
CA LEU A 203 -4.01 -1.52 2.68
C LEU A 203 -4.77 -2.63 3.44
N TRP A 204 -5.15 -3.69 2.75
CA TRP A 204 -5.81 -4.84 3.36
C TRP A 204 -4.92 -5.51 4.43
N ILE A 205 -3.64 -5.77 4.11
CA ILE A 205 -2.68 -6.32 5.08
C ILE A 205 -2.53 -5.42 6.31
N GLU A 206 -2.51 -4.10 6.14
CA GLU A 206 -2.40 -3.14 7.25
C GLU A 206 -3.63 -3.16 8.16
N THR A 207 -4.79 -3.55 7.63
CA THR A 207 -6.06 -3.65 8.39
C THR A 207 -6.32 -5.04 8.98
N LEU A 208 -5.44 -6.02 8.71
CA LEU A 208 -5.58 -7.37 9.27
C LEU A 208 -5.39 -7.35 10.79
N ASP A 209 -6.34 -8.00 11.47
CA ASP A 209 -6.25 -8.28 12.90
C ASP A 209 -6.77 -9.69 13.19
N ARG A 210 -6.22 -10.34 14.22
CA ARG A 210 -6.53 -11.74 14.54
C ARG A 210 -7.97 -11.93 15.05
N GLU A 211 -8.53 -10.92 15.67
CA GLU A 211 -9.81 -10.99 16.37
C GLU A 211 -10.95 -10.33 15.58
N LEU A 212 -10.62 -9.56 14.55
CA LEU A 212 -11.62 -8.95 13.70
C LEU A 212 -11.90 -9.82 12.47
N PRO A 213 -13.16 -10.01 12.07
CA PRO A 213 -13.50 -10.77 10.87
C PRO A 213 -12.84 -10.15 9.63
N MET A 214 -12.43 -11.00 8.69
CA MET A 214 -11.88 -10.53 7.43
C MET A 214 -12.95 -9.78 6.63
N THR A 215 -12.66 -8.55 6.24
CA THR A 215 -13.47 -7.77 5.30
C THR A 215 -12.59 -7.43 4.10
N PHE A 216 -13.16 -7.50 2.89
CA PHE A 216 -12.48 -7.05 1.69
C PHE A 216 -12.78 -5.56 1.47
N LEU A 217 -11.78 -4.83 0.99
CA LEU A 217 -11.94 -3.43 0.58
C LEU A 217 -12.44 -3.43 -0.87
N ASP A 218 -13.75 -3.28 -1.05
CA ASP A 218 -14.43 -3.42 -2.37
C ASP A 218 -14.73 -2.07 -3.05
N HIS A 219 -14.05 -0.99 -2.65
CA HIS A 219 -14.26 0.37 -3.21
C HIS A 219 -12.97 1.09 -3.59
#